data_5758c688786d5bde5e42147ee90e4b43
#
_entry.id   5758c688786d5bde5e42147ee90e4b43
#
_cell.length_a   1.000
_cell.length_b   1.000
_cell.length_c   1.000
_cell.angle_alpha   90.00
_cell.angle_beta   90.00
_cell.angle_gamma   90.00
#
_symmetry.space_group_name_H-M   'P 1'
#
loop_
_entity.id
_entity.type
_entity.pdbx_description
1 polymer ?
#
loop_
_entity_poly.entity_id
_entity_poly.type
_entity_poly.pdbx_seq_one_letter_code
_entity_poly.pdbx_strand_id
1 'polypeptide(L)'
;EKTLWCPAGFAVAKEQFVIDAFANTYDELVADAPLLVDDTYGSLRVMSDDVNIRFERRERNQLVSIKVGGEELLQGPMRFNFWRALTDNDRGTRAGSRLGCWRDAGDTPGIYNNTKWSIENYKILDGGKKVVVVSGATVCTQPECKGQVVYTITSKGMEVDMQFFPNDALPEIPEVGLLFELPPDFENLTYLGAGPEENYIDRCNATQIGLYNTTVTDLYTDYLKPQECGNRTGVRYATLVGQKKVFSLVAEPVMELNVSHWLPKEIENTWHGKDLPPVTKTVVRCIARQQGVGGYDSWGAHCNEKYKNKTDKTYRLKFQIRF
;
A
#
# COMPACT_ATOMS: atom_id res chain seq x y z
N GLU A 1 41.20 2.96 -9.01
CA GLU A 1 42.16 1.86 -9.27
C GLU A 1 41.55 0.52 -8.85
N LYS A 2 41.99 -0.59 -9.44
CA LYS A 2 41.60 -1.94 -9.03
C LYS A 2 42.31 -2.29 -7.70
N THR A 3 41.57 -2.83 -6.76
CA THR A 3 42.11 -3.36 -5.48
C THR A 3 41.90 -4.86 -5.40
N LEU A 4 42.36 -5.52 -4.28
CA LEU A 4 42.16 -6.95 -4.08
C LEU A 4 40.70 -7.35 -3.88
N TRP A 5 39.87 -6.40 -3.39
CA TRP A 5 38.47 -6.65 -3.03
C TRP A 5 37.44 -6.01 -3.98
N CYS A 6 37.87 -5.14 -4.88
CA CYS A 6 36.94 -4.52 -5.85
C CYS A 6 37.58 -4.17 -7.21
N PRO A 7 36.81 -4.21 -8.31
CA PRO A 7 37.29 -3.78 -9.63
C PRO A 7 37.52 -2.26 -9.69
N ALA A 8 38.27 -1.83 -10.71
CA ALA A 8 38.39 -0.40 -11.01
C ALA A 8 36.99 0.19 -11.33
N GLY A 9 36.71 1.37 -10.80
CA GLY A 9 35.41 2.05 -10.97
C GLY A 9 34.33 1.61 -9.97
N PHE A 10 34.63 0.73 -9.03
CA PHE A 10 33.71 0.38 -7.95
C PHE A 10 33.38 1.61 -7.10
N ALA A 11 32.10 1.94 -6.98
CA ALA A 11 31.60 3.04 -6.16
C ALA A 11 31.54 2.62 -4.70
N VAL A 12 32.43 3.13 -3.87
CA VAL A 12 32.51 2.82 -2.42
C VAL A 12 31.38 3.52 -1.66
N ALA A 13 30.99 4.72 -2.09
CA ALA A 13 29.89 5.49 -1.51
C ALA A 13 29.23 6.32 -2.60
N LYS A 14 27.94 6.61 -2.43
CA LYS A 14 27.15 7.48 -3.30
C LYS A 14 26.35 8.42 -2.42
N GLU A 15 26.14 9.64 -2.89
CA GLU A 15 25.24 10.62 -2.26
C GLU A 15 24.38 11.30 -3.33
N GLN A 16 23.18 11.67 -2.96
CA GLN A 16 22.24 12.37 -3.81
C GLN A 16 21.80 13.67 -3.15
N PHE A 17 22.07 14.79 -3.79
CA PHE A 17 21.71 16.12 -3.31
C PHE A 17 20.49 16.63 -4.05
N VAL A 18 19.48 17.09 -3.31
CA VAL A 18 18.33 17.78 -3.89
C VAL A 18 18.72 19.23 -4.10
N ILE A 19 18.85 19.64 -5.36
CA ILE A 19 19.18 21.02 -5.74
C ILE A 19 17.92 21.89 -5.76
N ASP A 20 16.80 21.32 -6.23
CA ASP A 20 15.52 21.98 -6.27
C ASP A 20 14.42 20.99 -5.84
N ALA A 21 13.61 21.42 -4.88
CA ALA A 21 12.50 20.61 -4.38
C ALA A 21 11.26 20.89 -5.23
N PHE A 22 11.03 20.07 -6.25
CA PHE A 22 9.76 20.09 -6.95
C PHE A 22 8.65 19.67 -5.99
N ALA A 23 7.59 20.49 -5.91
CA ALA A 23 6.33 19.99 -5.38
C ALA A 23 5.88 18.84 -6.28
N ASN A 24 5.84 17.62 -5.75
CA ASN A 24 5.27 16.50 -6.49
C ASN A 24 3.75 16.63 -6.48
N THR A 25 3.26 17.47 -7.38
CA THR A 25 1.84 17.58 -7.69
C THR A 25 1.58 16.78 -8.94
N TYR A 26 0.59 15.92 -8.90
CA TYR A 26 0.15 15.22 -10.10
C TYR A 26 -0.93 16.04 -10.81
N ASP A 27 -1.02 15.89 -12.12
CA ASP A 27 -2.08 16.48 -12.91
C ASP A 27 -3.43 15.94 -12.45
N GLU A 28 -4.41 16.80 -12.34
CA GLU A 28 -5.78 16.40 -12.06
C GLU A 28 -6.25 15.39 -13.13
N LEU A 29 -6.98 14.37 -12.70
CA LEU A 29 -7.60 13.42 -13.62
C LEU A 29 -8.68 14.15 -14.43
N VAL A 30 -8.33 14.56 -15.64
CA VAL A 30 -9.26 15.25 -16.55
C VAL A 30 -10.26 14.23 -17.11
N ALA A 31 -11.50 14.37 -16.70
CA ALA A 31 -12.59 13.54 -17.18
C ALA A 31 -13.04 13.99 -18.59
N ASP A 32 -13.02 13.06 -19.53
CA ASP A 32 -13.47 13.29 -20.91
C ASP A 32 -14.91 12.83 -21.18
N ALA A 33 -15.43 11.91 -20.36
CA ALA A 33 -16.78 11.35 -20.53
C ALA A 33 -17.57 11.42 -19.22
N PRO A 34 -18.92 11.53 -19.30
CA PRO A 34 -19.79 11.43 -18.15
C PRO A 34 -19.81 10.01 -17.59
N LEU A 35 -20.07 9.91 -16.29
CA LEU A 35 -20.23 8.69 -15.54
C LEU A 35 -21.71 8.43 -15.24
N LEU A 36 -22.13 7.19 -15.33
CA LEU A 36 -23.41 6.71 -14.86
C LEU A 36 -23.25 6.19 -13.43
N VAL A 37 -24.19 6.54 -12.58
CA VAL A 37 -24.26 6.02 -11.21
C VAL A 37 -25.50 5.12 -11.09
N ASP A 38 -25.26 3.86 -10.72
CA ASP A 38 -26.31 2.89 -10.39
C ASP A 38 -26.24 2.58 -8.90
N ASP A 39 -27.18 3.13 -8.14
CA ASP A 39 -27.26 2.97 -6.70
C ASP A 39 -28.40 2.03 -6.34
N THR A 40 -28.05 0.82 -5.94
CA THR A 40 -29.00 -0.22 -5.55
C THR A 40 -28.78 -0.63 -4.09
N TYR A 41 -29.73 -1.39 -3.54
CA TYR A 41 -29.60 -1.96 -2.19
C TYR A 41 -28.32 -2.80 -2.01
N GLY A 42 -27.85 -3.45 -3.07
CA GLY A 42 -26.70 -4.37 -3.01
C GLY A 42 -25.36 -3.76 -3.41
N SER A 43 -25.36 -2.67 -4.16
CA SER A 43 -24.12 -2.05 -4.65
C SER A 43 -24.31 -0.61 -5.12
N LEU A 44 -23.26 0.18 -4.99
CA LEU A 44 -23.07 1.44 -5.70
C LEU A 44 -22.08 1.18 -6.84
N ARG A 45 -22.49 1.46 -8.08
CA ARG A 45 -21.65 1.36 -9.27
C ARG A 45 -21.46 2.72 -9.91
N VAL A 46 -20.22 2.99 -10.32
CA VAL A 46 -19.85 4.19 -11.07
C VAL A 46 -19.24 3.71 -12.38
N MET A 47 -19.84 4.07 -13.51
CA MET A 47 -19.57 3.45 -14.81
C MET A 47 -19.38 4.48 -15.90
N SER A 48 -18.51 4.17 -16.86
CA SER A 48 -18.44 4.75 -18.21
C SER A 48 -18.42 3.62 -19.24
N ASP A 49 -18.19 3.91 -20.51
CA ASP A 49 -18.12 2.89 -21.56
C ASP A 49 -17.03 1.83 -21.26
N ASP A 50 -15.88 2.26 -20.73
CA ASP A 50 -14.74 1.39 -20.49
C ASP A 50 -14.49 1.07 -19.00
N VAL A 51 -15.05 1.85 -18.08
CA VAL A 51 -14.76 1.74 -16.64
C VAL A 51 -16.01 1.34 -15.87
N ASN A 52 -15.87 0.38 -14.96
CA ASN A 52 -16.92 0.01 -14.02
C ASN A 52 -16.32 -0.21 -12.63
N ILE A 53 -16.60 0.70 -11.72
CA ILE A 53 -16.15 0.66 -10.33
C ILE A 53 -17.34 0.31 -9.46
N ARG A 54 -17.19 -0.73 -8.62
CA ARG A 54 -18.26 -1.24 -7.78
C ARG A 54 -17.88 -1.26 -6.32
N PHE A 55 -18.71 -0.64 -5.53
CA PHE A 55 -18.74 -0.73 -4.08
C PHE A 55 -19.86 -1.70 -3.67
N GLU A 56 -19.53 -2.70 -2.89
CA GLU A 56 -20.50 -3.66 -2.34
C GLU A 56 -21.12 -3.07 -1.07
N ARG A 57 -22.45 -3.23 -0.84
CA ARG A 57 -23.19 -2.60 0.28
C ARG A 57 -23.73 -3.57 1.33
N ARG A 58 -23.72 -4.87 1.07
CA ARG A 58 -24.40 -5.83 1.97
C ARG A 58 -23.52 -6.34 3.08
N GLU A 59 -22.34 -6.83 2.73
CA GLU A 59 -21.48 -7.53 3.67
C GLU A 59 -20.25 -6.70 4.05
N ARG A 60 -19.66 -6.03 3.08
CA ARG A 60 -18.36 -5.38 3.26
C ARG A 60 -18.40 -3.86 3.23
N ASN A 61 -19.35 -3.26 2.50
CA ASN A 61 -19.46 -1.81 2.29
C ASN A 61 -18.17 -1.18 1.75
N GLN A 62 -17.45 -1.88 0.86
CA GLN A 62 -16.13 -1.54 0.37
C GLN A 62 -16.08 -1.48 -1.15
N LEU A 63 -15.00 -0.85 -1.66
CA LEU A 63 -14.58 -0.98 -3.05
C LEU A 63 -14.11 -2.42 -3.30
N VAL A 64 -14.81 -3.16 -4.15
CA VAL A 64 -14.56 -4.59 -4.39
C VAL A 64 -14.24 -4.92 -5.84
N SER A 65 -14.41 -3.99 -6.79
CA SER A 65 -14.19 -4.26 -8.21
C SER A 65 -13.82 -2.98 -8.94
N ILE A 66 -12.80 -3.07 -9.77
CA ILE A 66 -12.40 -2.07 -10.76
C ILE A 66 -12.25 -2.81 -12.07
N LYS A 67 -13.17 -2.58 -13.01
CA LYS A 67 -13.09 -3.13 -14.37
C LYS A 67 -12.75 -2.06 -15.37
N VAL A 68 -11.81 -2.37 -16.26
CA VAL A 68 -11.40 -1.48 -17.35
C VAL A 68 -11.41 -2.28 -18.65
N GLY A 69 -12.18 -1.83 -19.65
CA GLY A 69 -12.37 -2.56 -20.90
C GLY A 69 -12.89 -3.99 -20.69
N GLY A 70 -13.75 -4.19 -19.67
CA GLY A 70 -14.34 -5.49 -19.31
C GLY A 70 -13.45 -6.39 -18.43
N GLU A 71 -12.16 -6.10 -18.29
CA GLU A 71 -11.21 -6.91 -17.47
C GLU A 71 -11.22 -6.44 -16.01
N GLU A 72 -11.31 -7.38 -15.07
CA GLU A 72 -11.24 -7.11 -13.63
C GLU A 72 -9.79 -6.87 -13.21
N LEU A 73 -9.54 -5.78 -12.49
CA LEU A 73 -8.22 -5.44 -11.95
C LEU A 73 -8.04 -5.90 -10.50
N LEU A 74 -9.12 -6.01 -9.71
CA LEU A 74 -9.04 -6.39 -8.30
C LEU A 74 -9.41 -7.86 -8.10
N GLN A 75 -8.62 -8.58 -7.32
CA GLN A 75 -8.97 -9.93 -6.82
C GLN A 75 -9.59 -9.93 -5.43
N GLY A 76 -9.69 -8.77 -4.81
CA GLY A 76 -10.28 -8.60 -3.49
C GLY A 76 -10.55 -7.13 -3.17
N PRO A 77 -11.23 -6.83 -2.06
CA PRO A 77 -11.56 -5.46 -1.70
C PRO A 77 -10.33 -4.64 -1.36
N MET A 78 -10.36 -3.34 -1.69
CA MET A 78 -9.41 -2.39 -1.14
C MET A 78 -9.73 -2.17 0.34
N ARG A 79 -8.74 -2.34 1.22
CA ARG A 79 -8.91 -2.32 2.67
C ARG A 79 -7.78 -1.63 3.40
N PHE A 80 -8.01 -1.19 4.62
CA PHE A 80 -6.92 -0.76 5.50
C PHE A 80 -5.94 -1.90 5.77
N ASN A 81 -4.68 -1.54 5.88
CA ASN A 81 -3.63 -2.42 6.38
C ASN A 81 -2.86 -1.72 7.49
N PHE A 82 -2.72 -2.41 8.63
CA PHE A 82 -2.00 -1.93 9.81
C PHE A 82 -0.84 -2.85 10.20
N TRP A 83 -0.62 -3.89 9.40
CA TRP A 83 0.32 -4.95 9.72
C TRP A 83 1.31 -5.21 8.59
N ARG A 84 2.55 -5.52 8.97
CA ARG A 84 3.59 -6.11 8.12
C ARG A 84 4.00 -7.47 8.67
N ALA A 85 4.59 -8.33 7.85
CA ALA A 85 5.18 -9.57 8.35
C ALA A 85 6.29 -9.23 9.35
N LEU A 86 6.29 -9.90 10.51
CA LEU A 86 7.27 -9.62 11.55
C LEU A 86 8.69 -9.91 11.05
N THR A 87 9.58 -8.92 11.17
CA THR A 87 11.02 -9.13 11.01
C THR A 87 11.59 -9.92 12.19
N ASP A 88 12.82 -10.40 12.07
CA ASP A 88 13.51 -11.03 13.20
C ASP A 88 13.70 -10.05 14.37
N ASN A 89 13.91 -8.77 14.07
CA ASN A 89 13.96 -7.72 15.10
C ASN A 89 12.61 -7.54 15.78
N ASP A 90 11.51 -7.52 15.02
CA ASP A 90 10.15 -7.45 15.58
C ASP A 90 9.86 -8.65 16.50
N ARG A 91 10.32 -9.86 16.13
CA ARG A 91 10.22 -11.07 16.97
C ARG A 91 11.05 -10.93 18.24
N GLY A 92 12.27 -10.45 18.14
CA GLY A 92 13.16 -10.19 19.28
C GLY A 92 12.56 -9.21 20.29
N THR A 93 11.86 -8.18 19.82
CA THR A 93 11.14 -7.19 20.67
C THR A 93 9.78 -7.65 21.15
N ARG A 94 9.35 -8.88 20.80
CA ARG A 94 8.00 -9.40 21.06
C ARG A 94 6.88 -8.53 20.45
N ALA A 95 7.15 -7.87 19.33
CA ALA A 95 6.18 -7.01 18.64
C ALA A 95 4.88 -7.76 18.32
N GLY A 96 4.96 -9.04 18.01
CA GLY A 96 3.80 -9.89 17.73
C GLY A 96 2.73 -9.91 18.83
N SER A 97 3.15 -9.85 20.11
CA SER A 97 2.23 -9.76 21.24
C SER A 97 1.88 -8.31 21.57
N ARG A 98 2.88 -7.45 21.60
CA ARG A 98 2.72 -6.04 22.00
C ARG A 98 1.88 -5.22 21.03
N LEU A 99 2.01 -5.48 19.73
CA LEU A 99 1.31 -4.78 18.66
C LEU A 99 0.20 -5.62 18.01
N GLY A 100 -0.12 -6.78 18.56
CA GLY A 100 -1.03 -7.76 17.97
C GLY A 100 -2.44 -7.23 17.71
N CYS A 101 -2.90 -6.21 18.44
CA CYS A 101 -4.17 -5.53 18.18
C CYS A 101 -4.26 -4.99 16.74
N TRP A 102 -3.13 -4.63 16.13
CA TRP A 102 -3.08 -4.13 14.75
C TRP A 102 -3.10 -5.24 13.70
N ARG A 103 -2.59 -6.43 14.02
CA ARG A 103 -2.66 -7.60 13.13
C ARG A 103 -4.10 -7.97 12.81
N ASP A 104 -4.94 -7.94 13.83
CA ASP A 104 -6.34 -8.34 13.73
C ASP A 104 -7.27 -7.17 13.37
N ALA A 105 -6.77 -5.94 13.39
CA ALA A 105 -7.51 -4.74 13.02
C ALA A 105 -7.70 -4.60 11.51
N GLY A 106 -6.77 -5.11 10.71
CA GLY A 106 -6.88 -5.16 9.26
C GLY A 106 -8.01 -6.09 8.82
N ASP A 107 -8.70 -5.72 7.76
CA ASP A 107 -9.72 -6.57 7.13
C ASP A 107 -9.03 -7.76 6.45
N THR A 108 -8.99 -8.90 7.10
CA THR A 108 -8.42 -10.12 6.53
C THR A 108 -9.55 -10.97 5.96
N PRO A 109 -9.55 -11.28 4.66
CA PRO A 109 -10.57 -12.14 4.06
C PRO A 109 -10.69 -13.48 4.81
N GLY A 110 -11.88 -13.81 5.30
CA GLY A 110 -12.20 -15.10 5.90
C GLY A 110 -11.97 -15.24 7.40
N ILE A 111 -11.42 -14.24 8.09
CA ILE A 111 -11.22 -14.24 9.54
C ILE A 111 -11.67 -12.89 10.10
N TYR A 112 -12.90 -12.81 10.59
CA TYR A 112 -13.48 -11.64 11.27
C TYR A 112 -13.26 -10.29 10.58
N ASN A 113 -14.35 -9.61 10.23
CA ASN A 113 -14.34 -8.19 9.84
C ASN A 113 -13.99 -7.35 11.06
N ASN A 114 -12.71 -7.13 11.29
CA ASN A 114 -12.25 -6.24 12.35
C ASN A 114 -12.34 -4.75 11.97
N THR A 115 -12.66 -4.46 10.71
CA THR A 115 -12.99 -3.11 10.24
C THR A 115 -14.38 -3.12 9.65
N LYS A 116 -15.27 -2.30 10.22
CA LYS A 116 -16.63 -2.08 9.73
C LYS A 116 -16.63 -0.87 8.80
N TRP A 117 -16.94 -1.11 7.54
CA TRP A 117 -17.05 -0.08 6.53
C TRP A 117 -18.49 0.39 6.34
N SER A 118 -18.63 1.64 5.89
CA SER A 118 -19.92 2.23 5.48
C SER A 118 -19.70 3.16 4.30
N ILE A 119 -20.56 3.09 3.28
CA ILE A 119 -20.64 4.13 2.23
C ILE A 119 -21.52 5.24 2.82
N GLU A 120 -20.91 6.33 3.23
CA GLU A 120 -21.60 7.42 3.92
C GLU A 120 -22.46 8.26 2.95
N ASN A 121 -21.84 8.64 1.84
CA ASN A 121 -22.53 9.40 0.78
C ASN A 121 -21.75 9.32 -0.53
N TYR A 122 -22.39 9.81 -1.60
CA TYR A 122 -21.71 10.13 -2.86
C TYR A 122 -22.26 11.43 -3.44
N LYS A 123 -21.49 12.08 -4.33
CA LYS A 123 -21.86 13.30 -5.04
C LYS A 123 -21.45 13.18 -6.51
N ILE A 124 -22.31 13.65 -7.38
CA ILE A 124 -22.04 13.76 -8.81
C ILE A 124 -21.71 15.23 -9.12
N LEU A 125 -20.55 15.45 -9.71
CA LEU A 125 -19.99 16.79 -9.97
C LEU A 125 -19.64 16.94 -11.45
N ASP A 126 -19.33 18.16 -11.86
CA ASP A 126 -18.83 18.53 -13.19
C ASP A 126 -19.70 17.99 -14.35
N GLY A 127 -21.04 18.15 -14.22
CA GLY A 127 -21.98 17.66 -15.23
C GLY A 127 -21.98 16.14 -15.41
N GLY A 128 -21.67 15.39 -14.36
CA GLY A 128 -21.61 13.93 -14.38
C GLY A 128 -20.21 13.35 -14.66
N LYS A 129 -19.22 14.17 -14.94
CA LYS A 129 -17.86 13.69 -15.28
C LYS A 129 -17.03 13.26 -14.08
N LYS A 130 -17.46 13.62 -12.87
CA LYS A 130 -16.77 13.32 -11.62
C LYS A 130 -17.78 12.79 -10.59
N VAL A 131 -17.46 11.67 -9.96
CA VAL A 131 -18.24 11.10 -8.85
C VAL A 131 -17.34 10.96 -7.64
N VAL A 132 -17.74 11.57 -6.54
CA VAL A 132 -17.04 11.48 -5.25
C VAL A 132 -17.80 10.53 -4.34
N VAL A 133 -17.17 9.47 -3.87
CA VAL A 133 -17.72 8.50 -2.92
C VAL A 133 -16.97 8.61 -1.60
N VAL A 134 -17.68 8.75 -0.49
CA VAL A 134 -17.11 8.82 0.86
C VAL A 134 -17.42 7.52 1.58
N SER A 135 -16.37 6.79 1.95
CA SER A 135 -16.43 5.57 2.74
C SER A 135 -15.84 5.80 4.13
N GLY A 136 -16.65 5.66 5.18
CA GLY A 136 -16.21 5.65 6.56
C GLY A 136 -15.83 4.24 7.02
N ALA A 137 -14.97 4.16 8.01
CA ALA A 137 -14.56 2.90 8.62
C ALA A 137 -14.44 3.04 10.14
N THR A 138 -14.94 2.03 10.85
CA THR A 138 -14.66 1.83 12.27
C THR A 138 -13.74 0.63 12.40
N VAL A 139 -12.50 0.88 12.83
CA VAL A 139 -11.51 -0.17 13.10
C VAL A 139 -11.74 -0.66 14.53
N CYS A 140 -12.10 -1.93 14.67
CA CYS A 140 -12.56 -2.53 15.92
C CYS A 140 -11.39 -2.92 16.85
N THR A 141 -10.41 -2.04 17.02
CA THR A 141 -9.44 -2.11 18.12
C THR A 141 -10.12 -1.79 19.45
N GLN A 142 -9.44 -1.95 20.57
CA GLN A 142 -9.95 -1.54 21.86
C GLN A 142 -8.95 -0.62 22.56
N PRO A 143 -9.25 0.69 22.63
CA PRO A 143 -10.44 1.38 22.09
C PRO A 143 -10.49 1.41 20.54
N GLU A 144 -11.70 1.67 20.01
CA GLU A 144 -11.91 1.75 18.54
C GLU A 144 -11.18 2.95 17.91
N CYS A 145 -10.77 2.76 16.66
CA CYS A 145 -10.24 3.83 15.81
C CYS A 145 -11.22 4.16 14.67
N LYS A 146 -11.02 5.29 14.03
CA LYS A 146 -11.82 5.73 12.87
C LYS A 146 -10.93 5.88 11.65
N GLY A 147 -11.52 5.64 10.49
CA GLY A 147 -10.90 5.89 9.20
C GLY A 147 -11.91 6.38 8.19
N GLN A 148 -11.41 6.99 7.13
CA GLN A 148 -12.20 7.44 6.00
C GLN A 148 -11.38 7.29 4.73
N VAL A 149 -12.03 6.93 3.64
CA VAL A 149 -11.46 6.98 2.30
C VAL A 149 -12.42 7.72 1.38
N VAL A 150 -11.92 8.75 0.74
CA VAL A 150 -12.65 9.51 -0.28
C VAL A 150 -12.13 9.08 -1.65
N TYR A 151 -13.02 8.59 -2.49
CA TYR A 151 -12.74 8.20 -3.86
C TYR A 151 -13.30 9.25 -4.81
N THR A 152 -12.43 9.90 -5.58
CA THR A 152 -12.86 10.82 -6.65
C THR A 152 -12.66 10.13 -7.99
N ILE A 153 -13.74 9.71 -8.60
CA ILE A 153 -13.78 8.81 -9.76
C ILE A 153 -14.04 9.62 -11.02
N THR A 154 -13.29 9.34 -12.07
CA THR A 154 -13.46 9.86 -13.44
C THR A 154 -13.39 8.70 -14.45
N SER A 155 -13.63 8.98 -15.73
CA SER A 155 -13.46 8.00 -16.82
C SER A 155 -11.99 7.59 -17.07
N LYS A 156 -10.99 8.29 -16.49
CA LYS A 156 -9.54 8.07 -16.69
C LYS A 156 -8.83 7.51 -15.48
N GLY A 157 -9.52 7.37 -14.37
CA GLY A 157 -8.92 6.90 -13.14
C GLY A 157 -9.67 7.34 -11.91
N MET A 158 -9.03 7.12 -10.77
CA MET A 158 -9.61 7.40 -9.48
C MET A 158 -8.55 7.99 -8.55
N GLU A 159 -8.86 9.10 -7.90
CA GLU A 159 -8.09 9.59 -6.75
C GLU A 159 -8.59 8.92 -5.47
N VAL A 160 -7.66 8.50 -4.63
CA VAL A 160 -7.91 7.88 -3.33
C VAL A 160 -7.28 8.76 -2.26
N ASP A 161 -8.08 9.30 -1.35
CA ASP A 161 -7.64 10.10 -0.20
C ASP A 161 -8.05 9.37 1.08
N MET A 162 -7.09 8.68 1.68
CA MET A 162 -7.25 7.92 2.91
C MET A 162 -6.85 8.77 4.11
N GLN A 163 -7.69 8.76 5.15
CA GLN A 163 -7.37 9.31 6.46
C GLN A 163 -7.63 8.25 7.53
N PHE A 164 -6.70 8.13 8.47
CA PHE A 164 -6.84 7.24 9.62
C PHE A 164 -6.59 8.01 10.91
N PHE A 165 -7.50 7.85 11.86
CA PHE A 165 -7.56 8.52 13.16
C PHE A 165 -7.39 7.47 14.25
N PRO A 166 -6.14 7.13 14.64
CA PRO A 166 -5.91 6.17 15.71
C PRO A 166 -6.35 6.72 17.07
N ASN A 167 -6.54 5.84 18.03
CA ASN A 167 -6.75 6.20 19.42
C ASN A 167 -5.42 6.17 20.17
N ASP A 168 -5.10 7.23 20.88
CA ASP A 168 -3.81 7.45 21.56
C ASP A 168 -3.52 6.48 22.72
N ALA A 169 -4.54 5.79 23.21
CA ALA A 169 -4.38 4.72 24.21
C ALA A 169 -3.82 3.41 23.64
N LEU A 170 -3.70 3.30 22.31
CA LEU A 170 -3.18 2.12 21.65
C LEU A 170 -1.64 2.20 21.44
N PRO A 171 -0.96 1.06 21.31
CA PRO A 171 0.47 1.03 20.99
C PRO A 171 0.73 1.55 19.58
N GLU A 172 2.00 1.84 19.29
CA GLU A 172 2.46 2.23 17.96
C GLU A 172 2.03 1.23 16.88
N ILE A 173 1.87 1.74 15.65
CA ILE A 173 1.29 0.99 14.53
C ILE A 173 2.40 0.47 13.61
N PRO A 174 2.47 -0.84 13.30
CA PRO A 174 3.50 -1.37 12.40
C PRO A 174 3.47 -0.75 11.00
N GLU A 175 2.29 -0.57 10.43
CA GLU A 175 2.08 0.02 9.11
C GLU A 175 0.72 0.73 9.07
N VAL A 176 0.62 1.83 8.33
CA VAL A 176 -0.66 2.48 8.04
C VAL A 176 -0.77 2.70 6.54
N GLY A 177 -1.74 2.05 5.92
CA GLY A 177 -1.96 2.17 4.48
C GLY A 177 -3.22 1.46 3.99
N LEU A 178 -3.28 1.32 2.68
CA LEU A 178 -4.29 0.54 1.97
C LEU A 178 -3.64 -0.65 1.28
N LEU A 179 -4.32 -1.79 1.32
CA LEU A 179 -3.92 -3.02 0.67
C LEU A 179 -5.02 -3.48 -0.29
N PHE A 180 -4.61 -3.94 -1.46
CA PHE A 180 -5.47 -4.60 -2.43
C PHE A 180 -4.68 -5.65 -3.21
N GLU A 181 -5.40 -6.51 -3.90
CA GLU A 181 -4.84 -7.66 -4.61
C GLU A 181 -5.18 -7.54 -6.09
N LEU A 182 -4.18 -7.69 -6.96
CA LEU A 182 -4.28 -7.74 -8.41
C LEU A 182 -4.07 -9.18 -8.90
N PRO A 183 -4.48 -9.52 -10.13
CA PRO A 183 -4.09 -10.76 -10.78
C PRO A 183 -2.58 -11.01 -10.76
N PRO A 184 -2.12 -12.27 -10.69
CA PRO A 184 -0.70 -12.60 -10.52
C PRO A 184 0.17 -12.24 -11.72
N ASP A 185 -0.41 -11.96 -12.88
CA ASP A 185 0.29 -11.54 -14.08
C ASP A 185 0.76 -10.08 -14.06
N PHE A 186 0.33 -9.29 -13.08
CA PHE A 186 0.91 -7.98 -12.80
C PHE A 186 2.29 -8.13 -12.15
N GLU A 187 3.26 -8.55 -12.94
CA GLU A 187 4.60 -8.96 -12.52
C GLU A 187 5.65 -7.87 -12.76
N ASN A 188 5.54 -7.11 -13.86
CA ASN A 188 6.54 -6.11 -14.20
C ASN A 188 6.23 -4.78 -13.52
N LEU A 189 7.19 -4.28 -12.74
CA LEU A 189 7.07 -3.03 -11.99
C LEU A 189 8.11 -2.00 -12.46
N THR A 190 7.62 -0.82 -12.81
CA THR A 190 8.44 0.39 -12.96
C THR A 190 8.04 1.37 -11.89
N TYR A 191 9.00 1.95 -11.15
CA TYR A 191 8.70 2.95 -10.12
C TYR A 191 9.73 4.08 -10.06
N LEU A 192 9.28 5.27 -9.70
CA LEU A 192 10.08 6.43 -9.34
C LEU A 192 10.06 6.60 -7.82
N GLY A 193 11.16 6.27 -7.16
CA GLY A 193 11.26 6.27 -5.70
C GLY A 193 12.67 5.94 -5.24
N ALA A 194 12.86 5.68 -3.94
CA ALA A 194 14.13 5.24 -3.39
C ALA A 194 14.40 3.77 -3.75
N GLY A 195 15.60 3.49 -4.25
CA GLY A 195 15.99 2.17 -4.71
C GLY A 195 17.46 2.07 -5.11
N PRO A 196 17.86 1.01 -5.86
CA PRO A 196 17.04 -0.15 -6.25
C PRO A 196 16.72 -1.12 -5.09
N GLU A 197 17.53 -1.10 -4.02
CA GLU A 197 17.38 -2.01 -2.89
C GLU A 197 16.15 -1.68 -2.03
N GLU A 198 15.65 -2.67 -1.29
CA GLU A 198 14.60 -2.42 -0.29
C GLU A 198 15.05 -1.40 0.74
N ASN A 199 14.12 -0.58 1.18
CA ASN A 199 14.45 0.47 2.14
C ASN A 199 13.26 0.80 3.04
N TYR A 200 13.60 1.26 4.25
CA TYR A 200 12.67 1.58 5.31
C TYR A 200 13.10 2.91 5.92
N ILE A 201 12.21 3.56 6.62
CA ILE A 201 12.45 4.91 7.18
C ILE A 201 13.71 5.03 8.04
N ASP A 202 14.17 3.95 8.66
CA ASP A 202 15.40 3.87 9.44
C ASP A 202 16.55 3.16 8.71
N ARG A 203 16.32 2.72 7.46
CA ARG A 203 17.31 2.05 6.61
C ARG A 203 17.13 2.48 5.14
N CYS A 204 17.43 3.74 4.83
CA CYS A 204 17.26 4.31 3.49
C CYS A 204 18.49 5.07 2.96
N ASN A 205 19.53 5.29 3.78
CA ASN A 205 20.66 6.15 3.39
C ASN A 205 21.52 5.58 2.24
N ALA A 206 21.46 4.28 1.98
CA ALA A 206 22.16 3.65 0.85
C ALA A 206 21.41 3.73 -0.48
N THR A 207 20.16 4.18 -0.47
CA THR A 207 19.30 4.24 -1.63
C THR A 207 19.25 5.65 -2.23
N GLN A 208 18.94 5.74 -3.50
CA GLN A 208 18.78 7.00 -4.22
C GLN A 208 17.41 7.07 -4.89
N ILE A 209 16.87 8.27 -5.03
CA ILE A 209 15.66 8.48 -5.83
C ILE A 209 16.01 8.30 -7.30
N GLY A 210 15.35 7.39 -7.96
CA GLY A 210 15.57 7.07 -9.37
C GLY A 210 14.38 6.37 -9.99
N LEU A 211 14.41 6.21 -11.30
CA LEU A 211 13.46 5.39 -12.04
C LEU A 211 14.04 3.98 -12.15
N TYR A 212 13.32 3.01 -11.59
CA TYR A 212 13.74 1.62 -11.51
C TYR A 212 12.74 0.71 -12.19
N ASN A 213 13.27 -0.33 -12.86
CA ASN A 213 12.49 -1.41 -13.45
C ASN A 213 12.87 -2.71 -12.76
N THR A 214 11.88 -3.49 -12.35
CA THR A 214 12.07 -4.74 -11.64
C THR A 214 10.85 -5.65 -11.86
N THR A 215 10.88 -6.83 -11.28
CA THR A 215 9.71 -7.71 -11.19
C THR A 215 9.21 -7.80 -9.75
N VAL A 216 7.95 -8.19 -9.55
CA VAL A 216 7.41 -8.44 -8.21
C VAL A 216 8.15 -9.58 -7.53
N THR A 217 8.52 -10.61 -8.31
CA THR A 217 9.36 -11.72 -7.84
C THR A 217 10.71 -11.25 -7.33
N ASP A 218 11.40 -10.34 -8.03
CA ASP A 218 12.72 -9.83 -7.64
C ASP A 218 12.68 -8.88 -6.43
N LEU A 219 11.50 -8.36 -6.08
CA LEU A 219 11.34 -7.56 -4.86
C LEU A 219 11.39 -8.40 -3.58
N TYR A 220 11.13 -9.70 -3.69
CA TYR A 220 11.18 -10.60 -2.55
C TYR A 220 12.63 -10.93 -2.19
N THR A 221 12.98 -10.73 -0.92
CA THR A 221 14.27 -11.14 -0.36
C THR A 221 14.09 -12.48 0.37
N ASP A 222 14.79 -13.52 -0.08
CA ASP A 222 14.70 -14.87 0.49
C ASP A 222 15.48 -14.96 1.81
N TYR A 223 14.91 -14.35 2.85
CA TYR A 223 15.44 -14.48 4.21
C TYR A 223 15.27 -15.92 4.71
N LEU A 224 16.17 -16.38 5.58
CA LEU A 224 16.14 -17.74 6.14
C LEU A 224 14.76 -18.09 6.73
N LYS A 225 14.15 -17.17 7.44
CA LYS A 225 12.73 -17.19 7.80
C LYS A 225 12.03 -16.06 7.06
N PRO A 226 10.97 -16.36 6.27
CA PRO A 226 10.18 -15.33 5.62
C PRO A 226 9.75 -14.22 6.58
N GLN A 227 9.94 -12.98 6.16
CA GLN A 227 9.66 -11.79 6.95
C GLN A 227 9.38 -10.61 6.03
N GLU A 228 9.04 -9.45 6.59
CA GLU A 228 8.87 -8.23 5.81
C GLU A 228 10.10 -7.93 4.97
N CYS A 229 9.88 -7.71 3.70
CA CYS A 229 10.90 -7.31 2.73
C CYS A 229 10.27 -6.54 1.56
N GLY A 230 11.12 -5.97 0.71
CA GLY A 230 10.70 -5.38 -0.55
C GLY A 230 10.09 -3.99 -0.48
N ASN A 231 10.03 -3.32 0.68
CA ASN A 231 9.50 -1.97 0.81
C ASN A 231 10.34 -0.94 0.04
N ARG A 232 9.68 0.08 -0.53
CA ARG A 232 10.29 1.25 -1.20
C ARG A 232 9.72 2.52 -0.60
N THR A 233 10.58 3.42 -0.13
CA THR A 233 10.18 4.74 0.40
C THR A 233 10.24 5.81 -0.68
N GLY A 234 9.59 6.95 -0.46
CA GLY A 234 9.67 8.11 -1.34
C GLY A 234 9.16 7.84 -2.76
N VAL A 235 8.23 6.91 -2.91
CA VAL A 235 7.64 6.57 -4.23
C VAL A 235 6.66 7.66 -4.64
N ARG A 236 6.87 8.19 -5.83
CA ARG A 236 6.03 9.21 -6.47
C ARG A 236 5.09 8.60 -7.48
N TYR A 237 5.58 7.57 -8.16
CA TYR A 237 4.91 6.93 -9.27
C TYR A 237 5.31 5.46 -9.32
N ALA A 238 4.36 4.61 -9.69
CA ALA A 238 4.60 3.19 -9.95
C ALA A 238 3.64 2.68 -11.03
N THR A 239 4.12 1.83 -11.91
CA THR A 239 3.30 1.14 -12.93
C THR A 239 3.56 -0.35 -12.84
N LEU A 240 2.49 -1.10 -12.66
CA LEU A 240 2.44 -2.55 -12.77
C LEU A 240 1.87 -2.94 -14.13
N VAL A 241 2.58 -3.79 -14.85
CA VAL A 241 2.19 -4.25 -16.18
C VAL A 241 1.88 -5.75 -16.14
N GLY A 242 0.64 -6.08 -16.42
CA GLY A 242 0.16 -7.43 -16.65
C GLY A 242 0.13 -7.77 -18.14
N GLN A 243 -0.39 -8.94 -18.48
CA GLN A 243 -0.44 -9.39 -19.88
C GLN A 243 -1.33 -8.51 -20.77
N LYS A 244 -2.42 -7.99 -20.23
CA LYS A 244 -3.42 -7.24 -21.00
C LYS A 244 -3.66 -5.84 -20.49
N LYS A 245 -3.20 -5.51 -19.28
CA LYS A 245 -3.54 -4.28 -18.57
C LYS A 245 -2.33 -3.65 -17.91
N VAL A 246 -2.45 -2.35 -17.72
CA VAL A 246 -1.50 -1.54 -16.98
C VAL A 246 -2.25 -0.94 -15.78
N PHE A 247 -1.61 -0.96 -14.63
CA PHE A 247 -2.12 -0.39 -13.40
C PHE A 247 -1.09 0.62 -12.88
N SER A 248 -1.44 1.90 -12.91
CA SER A 248 -0.52 2.97 -12.52
C SER A 248 -0.98 3.67 -11.24
N LEU A 249 -0.02 3.95 -10.38
CA LEU A 249 -0.17 4.68 -9.12
C LEU A 249 0.63 5.98 -9.19
N VAL A 250 0.04 7.09 -8.79
CA VAL A 250 0.72 8.38 -8.67
C VAL A 250 0.43 8.96 -7.29
N ALA A 251 1.46 9.11 -6.46
CA ALA A 251 1.32 9.54 -5.07
C ALA A 251 1.36 11.07 -4.91
N GLU A 252 0.72 11.60 -3.87
CA GLU A 252 0.76 13.01 -3.50
C GLU A 252 1.13 13.18 -2.02
N PRO A 253 2.31 13.76 -1.68
CA PRO A 253 3.42 14.03 -2.59
C PRO A 253 4.25 12.76 -2.84
N VAL A 254 4.28 11.84 -1.90
CA VAL A 254 5.00 10.56 -1.92
C VAL A 254 4.29 9.54 -1.06
N MET A 255 4.53 8.26 -1.33
CA MET A 255 4.10 7.15 -0.48
C MET A 255 5.26 6.17 -0.26
N GLU A 256 5.09 5.25 0.66
CA GLU A 256 5.84 4.01 0.65
C GLU A 256 5.05 2.97 -0.15
N LEU A 257 5.74 2.09 -0.83
CA LEU A 257 5.14 1.06 -1.68
C LEU A 257 5.78 -0.28 -1.38
N ASN A 258 4.95 -1.28 -1.15
CA ASN A 258 5.37 -2.66 -1.12
C ASN A 258 4.51 -3.48 -2.09
N VAL A 259 5.17 -4.23 -2.96
CA VAL A 259 4.49 -5.13 -3.90
C VAL A 259 5.07 -6.53 -3.73
N SER A 260 4.20 -7.52 -3.53
CA SER A 260 4.59 -8.89 -3.22
C SER A 260 3.59 -9.88 -3.81
N HIS A 261 3.96 -11.14 -3.92
CA HIS A 261 3.01 -12.21 -4.28
C HIS A 261 2.23 -12.76 -3.07
N TRP A 262 2.58 -12.34 -1.87
CA TRP A 262 2.01 -12.88 -0.64
C TRP A 262 1.52 -11.77 0.29
N LEU A 263 0.44 -12.06 0.99
CA LEU A 263 -0.03 -11.21 2.08
C LEU A 263 0.97 -11.22 3.24
N PRO A 264 1.08 -10.15 4.04
CA PRO A 264 1.93 -10.13 5.23
C PRO A 264 1.75 -11.33 6.15
N LYS A 265 0.50 -11.81 6.31
CA LYS A 265 0.18 -12.97 7.13
C LYS A 265 0.67 -14.29 6.53
N GLU A 266 0.64 -14.44 5.21
CA GLU A 266 1.17 -15.61 4.52
C GLU A 266 2.68 -15.71 4.71
N ILE A 267 3.40 -14.58 4.56
CA ILE A 267 4.84 -14.48 4.82
C ILE A 267 5.15 -14.79 6.30
N GLU A 268 4.44 -14.17 7.24
CA GLU A 268 4.69 -14.31 8.68
C GLU A 268 4.50 -15.73 9.18
N ASN A 269 3.48 -16.44 8.67
CA ASN A 269 3.14 -17.79 9.10
C ASN A 269 4.00 -18.87 8.45
N THR A 270 4.83 -18.53 7.47
CA THR A 270 5.71 -19.47 6.78
C THR A 270 7.07 -19.55 7.49
N TRP A 271 7.59 -20.77 7.66
CA TRP A 271 8.87 -21.01 8.33
C TRP A 271 10.07 -20.98 7.37
N HIS A 272 9.88 -21.42 6.12
CA HIS A 272 10.93 -21.47 5.11
C HIS A 272 10.39 -20.95 3.77
N GLY A 273 11.18 -20.21 3.01
CA GLY A 273 10.78 -19.64 1.73
C GLY A 273 10.16 -20.64 0.75
N LYS A 274 10.69 -21.88 0.72
CA LYS A 274 10.15 -22.99 -0.11
C LYS A 274 8.71 -23.43 0.25
N ASP A 275 8.24 -23.06 1.45
CA ASP A 275 6.91 -23.43 1.97
C ASP A 275 5.90 -22.29 1.80
N LEU A 276 6.29 -21.21 1.14
CA LEU A 276 5.35 -20.13 0.76
C LEU A 276 4.25 -20.68 -0.15
N PRO A 277 3.01 -20.18 0.00
CA PRO A 277 1.91 -20.57 -0.86
C PRO A 277 2.20 -20.35 -2.35
N PRO A 278 1.61 -21.12 -3.26
CA PRO A 278 1.69 -20.85 -4.69
C PRO A 278 1.25 -19.42 -5.04
N VAL A 279 1.91 -18.81 -6.01
CA VAL A 279 1.57 -17.47 -6.49
C VAL A 279 0.21 -17.49 -7.17
N THR A 280 -0.75 -16.76 -6.60
CA THR A 280 -2.12 -16.64 -7.11
C THR A 280 -2.57 -15.20 -7.28
N LYS A 281 -1.76 -14.24 -6.83
CA LYS A 281 -2.08 -12.80 -6.79
C LYS A 281 -0.81 -11.96 -6.76
N THR A 282 -0.98 -10.68 -7.02
CA THR A 282 -0.01 -9.63 -6.73
C THR A 282 -0.62 -8.71 -5.68
N VAL A 283 -0.04 -8.66 -4.50
CA VAL A 283 -0.46 -7.84 -3.36
C VAL A 283 0.20 -6.48 -3.44
N VAL A 284 -0.57 -5.43 -3.46
CA VAL A 284 -0.10 -4.04 -3.49
C VAL A 284 -0.44 -3.37 -2.16
N ARG A 285 0.56 -2.83 -1.49
CA ARG A 285 0.40 -2.02 -0.29
C ARG A 285 0.83 -0.60 -0.60
N CYS A 286 -0.13 0.33 -0.66
CA CYS A 286 0.09 1.77 -0.70
C CYS A 286 0.13 2.28 0.72
N ILE A 287 1.28 2.76 1.17
CA ILE A 287 1.58 2.95 2.58
C ILE A 287 1.82 4.43 2.87
N ALA A 288 1.07 4.98 3.82
CA ALA A 288 1.30 6.33 4.35
C ALA A 288 2.60 6.37 5.16
N ARG A 289 2.82 5.33 5.99
CA ARG A 289 4.02 5.18 6.80
C ARG A 289 4.16 3.77 7.33
N GLN A 290 5.33 3.18 7.16
CA GLN A 290 5.74 1.96 7.82
C GLN A 290 6.69 2.28 8.97
N GLN A 291 6.60 1.55 10.08
CA GLN A 291 7.53 1.67 11.21
C GLN A 291 8.93 1.19 10.82
N GLY A 292 9.97 1.78 11.39
CA GLY A 292 11.34 1.32 11.23
C GLY A 292 11.54 -0.16 11.56
N VAL A 293 12.53 -0.78 10.95
CA VAL A 293 12.84 -2.22 11.12
C VAL A 293 13.81 -2.51 12.27
N GLY A 294 14.43 -1.48 12.86
CA GLY A 294 15.33 -1.65 14.00
C GLY A 294 16.65 -2.34 13.64
N GLY A 295 17.10 -3.25 14.51
CA GLY A 295 18.34 -3.97 14.28
C GLY A 295 19.59 -3.28 14.84
N TYR A 296 19.43 -2.45 15.86
CA TYR A 296 20.54 -1.69 16.49
C TYR A 296 21.43 -2.58 17.36
N ASP A 297 20.90 -3.70 17.83
CA ASP A 297 21.64 -4.71 18.57
C ASP A 297 21.08 -6.13 18.32
N SER A 298 21.72 -7.13 18.89
CA SER A 298 21.29 -8.54 18.81
C SER A 298 20.38 -8.97 19.97
N TRP A 299 19.96 -8.04 20.83
CA TRP A 299 19.28 -8.32 22.09
C TRP A 299 17.80 -7.88 22.10
N GLY A 300 17.27 -7.42 20.97
CA GLY A 300 15.88 -7.04 20.83
C GLY A 300 15.62 -5.57 21.17
N ALA A 301 16.53 -4.66 20.88
CA ALA A 301 16.26 -3.23 20.94
C ALA A 301 15.11 -2.84 20.02
N HIS A 302 14.18 -2.07 20.57
CA HIS A 302 13.10 -1.50 19.77
C HIS A 302 13.64 -0.51 18.74
N CYS A 303 12.91 -0.37 17.63
CA CYS A 303 13.15 0.72 16.69
C CYS A 303 13.13 2.08 17.43
N ASN A 304 14.02 3.00 17.02
CA ASN A 304 14.13 4.32 17.65
C ASN A 304 12.77 5.06 17.61
N GLU A 305 12.46 5.80 18.67
CA GLU A 305 11.18 6.51 18.86
C GLU A 305 10.77 7.38 17.67
N LYS A 306 11.73 8.03 16.99
CA LYS A 306 11.45 8.87 15.80
C LYS A 306 10.96 8.08 14.59
N TYR A 307 11.18 6.77 14.57
CA TYR A 307 10.78 5.88 13.48
C TYR A 307 9.55 5.04 13.83
N LYS A 308 8.97 5.21 15.01
CA LYS A 308 7.70 4.60 15.38
C LYS A 308 6.51 5.36 14.79
N ASN A 309 5.46 4.63 14.48
CA ASN A 309 4.19 5.22 14.07
C ASN A 309 3.31 5.41 15.30
N LYS A 310 3.38 6.59 15.91
CA LYS A 310 2.63 6.93 17.12
C LYS A 310 1.13 7.07 16.83
N THR A 311 0.32 6.82 17.83
CA THR A 311 -1.15 6.88 17.78
C THR A 311 -1.74 8.23 18.17
N ASP A 312 -0.89 9.21 18.48
CA ASP A 312 -1.25 10.58 18.86
C ASP A 312 -1.43 11.54 17.66
N LYS A 313 -1.47 11.03 16.45
CA LYS A 313 -1.59 11.82 15.21
C LYS A 313 -2.43 11.11 14.15
N THR A 314 -2.99 11.90 13.25
CA THR A 314 -3.69 11.41 12.06
C THR A 314 -2.69 10.99 10.96
N TYR A 315 -3.02 9.93 10.26
CA TYR A 315 -2.29 9.50 9.06
C TYR A 315 -3.12 9.80 7.83
N ARG A 316 -2.47 10.29 6.79
CA ARG A 316 -3.09 10.55 5.49
C ARG A 316 -2.25 9.94 4.38
N LEU A 317 -2.92 9.38 3.38
CA LEU A 317 -2.32 8.88 2.16
C LEU A 317 -3.20 9.31 0.99
N LYS A 318 -2.60 9.96 0.02
CA LYS A 318 -3.32 10.41 -1.18
C LYS A 318 -2.57 9.95 -2.42
N PHE A 319 -3.29 9.31 -3.35
CA PHE A 319 -2.72 8.84 -4.61
C PHE A 319 -3.81 8.70 -5.67
N GLN A 320 -3.40 8.66 -6.93
CA GLN A 320 -4.27 8.31 -8.06
C GLN A 320 -4.00 6.87 -8.51
N ILE A 321 -5.06 6.19 -8.91
CA ILE A 321 -5.05 4.99 -9.74
C ILE A 321 -5.44 5.44 -11.15
N ARG A 322 -4.58 5.20 -12.14
CA ARG A 322 -4.82 5.53 -13.55
C ARG A 322 -5.03 4.24 -14.35
N PHE A 323 -6.00 4.26 -15.22
CA PHE A 323 -6.42 3.14 -16.05
C PHE A 323 -5.95 3.29 -17.50
#